data_1d40bcc0e49024a849ed13a4a03a616a
#
_entry.id   1d40bcc0e49024a849ed13a4a03a616a
#
_cell.length_a   1.000
_cell.length_b   1.000
_cell.length_c   1.000
_cell.angle_alpha   90.00
_cell.angle_beta   90.00
_cell.angle_gamma   90.00
#
_symmetry.space_group_name_H-M   'P 1'
#
loop_
_entity.id
_entity.type
_entity.pdbx_description
1 polymer ?
#
loop_
_entity_poly.entity_id
_entity_poly.type
_entity_poly.pdbx_seq_one_letter_code
_entity_poly.pdbx_strand_id
1 'polypeptide(L)' 'MELTNQQLKDLNDDVQEFIQKLQIHYNDDTLAIAAALTQWGLRLYKSELSTPEFYQLLIYTIETNRYL' A
#
# COMPACT_ATOMS: atom_id res chain seq x y z
N MET A 1 2.60 9.37 -12.25
CA MET A 1 1.24 9.47 -11.66
C MET A 1 0.65 10.81 -12.01
N GLU A 2 -0.62 10.83 -12.37
CA GLU A 2 -1.30 12.05 -12.83
C GLU A 2 -2.22 12.66 -11.78
N LEU A 3 -2.22 12.10 -10.58
CA LEU A 3 -3.07 12.61 -9.50
C LEU A 3 -2.50 13.90 -8.93
N THR A 4 -3.37 14.85 -8.62
CA THR A 4 -2.99 16.06 -7.90
C THR A 4 -2.65 15.73 -6.44
N ASN A 5 -2.01 16.67 -5.74
CA ASN A 5 -1.71 16.50 -4.32
C ASN A 5 -2.98 16.31 -3.50
N GLN A 6 -4.06 17.01 -3.84
CA GLN A 6 -5.35 16.84 -3.17
C GLN A 6 -5.93 15.45 -3.41
N GLN A 7 -5.85 14.96 -4.65
CA GLN A 7 -6.33 13.61 -4.97
C GLN A 7 -5.52 12.53 -4.27
N LEU A 8 -4.20 12.71 -4.14
CA LEU A 8 -3.36 11.77 -3.39
C LEU A 8 -3.73 11.74 -1.91
N LYS A 9 -4.03 12.91 -1.33
CA LYS A 9 -4.49 12.99 0.06
C LYS A 9 -5.84 12.28 0.21
N ASP A 10 -6.77 12.50 -0.69
CA ASP A 10 -8.09 11.85 -0.66
C ASP A 10 -7.94 10.33 -0.79
N LEU A 11 -7.05 9.86 -1.65
CA LEU A 11 -6.77 8.44 -1.80
C LEU A 11 -6.22 7.85 -0.50
N ASN A 12 -5.29 8.54 0.16
CA ASN A 12 -4.74 8.08 1.44
C ASN A 12 -5.81 8.03 2.53
N ASP A 13 -6.70 9.04 2.57
CA ASP A 13 -7.81 9.06 3.52
C ASP A 13 -8.77 7.89 3.28
N ASP A 14 -9.07 7.59 2.02
CA ASP A 14 -9.91 6.45 1.64
C ASP A 14 -9.30 5.11 2.06
N VAL A 15 -7.99 4.95 1.83
CA VAL A 15 -7.27 3.73 2.23
C VAL A 15 -7.28 3.58 3.75
N GLN A 16 -7.05 4.66 4.49
CA GLN A 16 -7.06 4.64 5.95
C GLN A 16 -8.44 4.24 6.48
N GLU A 17 -9.51 4.80 5.92
CA GLU A 17 -10.87 4.44 6.29
C GLU A 17 -11.16 2.96 6.03
N PHE A 18 -10.72 2.45 4.87
CA PHE A 18 -10.86 1.04 4.53
C PHE A 18 -10.13 0.14 5.53
N ILE A 19 -8.90 0.51 5.91
CA ILE A 19 -8.12 -0.24 6.89
C ILE A 19 -8.85 -0.27 8.25
N GLN A 20 -9.42 0.85 8.68
CA GLN A 20 -10.18 0.91 9.93
C GLN A 20 -11.38 -0.05 9.91
N LYS A 21 -12.09 -0.12 8.79
CA LYS A 21 -13.21 -1.06 8.63
C LYS A 21 -12.74 -2.50 8.71
N LEU A 22 -11.60 -2.82 8.10
CA LEU A 22 -11.01 -4.16 8.17
C LEU A 22 -10.62 -4.53 9.60
N GLN A 23 -10.05 -3.60 10.35
CA GLN A 23 -9.67 -3.83 11.74
C GLN A 23 -10.88 -4.17 12.61
N ILE A 24 -11.98 -3.46 12.42
CA ILE A 24 -13.22 -3.73 13.14
C ILE A 24 -13.78 -5.10 12.75
N HIS A 25 -13.80 -5.42 11.45
CA HIS A 25 -14.39 -6.65 10.94
C HIS A 25 -13.60 -7.89 11.34
N TYR A 26 -12.27 -7.79 11.39
CA TYR A 26 -11.37 -8.92 11.67
C TYR A 26 -10.72 -8.87 13.06
N ASN A 27 -11.37 -8.21 14.01
CA ASN A 27 -10.96 -8.18 15.43
C ASN A 27 -9.52 -7.69 15.64
N ASP A 28 -9.12 -6.68 14.87
CA ASP A 28 -7.78 -6.07 14.96
C ASP A 28 -6.62 -7.04 14.69
N ASP A 29 -6.84 -8.06 13.87
CA ASP A 29 -5.74 -8.92 13.42
C ASP A 29 -4.87 -8.15 12.40
N THR A 30 -4.04 -7.27 12.94
CA THR A 30 -3.26 -6.32 12.16
C THR A 30 -2.27 -7.01 11.21
N LEU A 31 -1.64 -8.09 11.63
CA LEU A 31 -0.67 -8.80 10.79
C LEU A 31 -1.35 -9.45 9.59
N ALA A 32 -2.51 -10.07 9.77
CA ALA A 32 -3.25 -10.67 8.66
C ALA A 32 -3.72 -9.59 7.67
N ILE A 33 -4.22 -8.47 8.18
CA ILE A 33 -4.64 -7.35 7.35
C ILE A 33 -3.45 -6.79 6.55
N ALA A 34 -2.32 -6.58 7.23
CA ALA A 34 -1.11 -6.07 6.57
C ALA A 34 -0.62 -7.03 5.47
N ALA A 35 -0.65 -8.34 5.73
CA ALA A 35 -0.25 -9.33 4.74
C ALA A 35 -1.15 -9.28 3.50
N ALA A 36 -2.46 -9.20 3.69
CA ALA A 36 -3.42 -9.12 2.60
C ALA A 36 -3.24 -7.83 1.78
N LEU A 37 -3.10 -6.68 2.44
CA LEU A 37 -2.90 -5.41 1.77
C LEU A 37 -1.58 -5.39 0.99
N THR A 38 -0.52 -5.94 1.57
CA THR A 38 0.78 -6.03 0.92
C THR A 38 0.70 -6.87 -0.35
N GLN A 39 0.04 -8.02 -0.30
CA GLN A 39 -0.12 -8.88 -1.47
C GLN A 39 -0.85 -8.16 -2.60
N TRP A 40 -1.94 -7.48 -2.31
CA TRP A 40 -2.68 -6.74 -3.33
C TRP A 40 -1.89 -5.56 -3.86
N GLY A 41 -1.18 -4.84 -2.98
CA GLY A 41 -0.29 -3.77 -3.40
C GLY A 41 0.78 -4.24 -4.37
N LEU A 42 1.42 -5.38 -4.07
CA LEU A 42 2.43 -5.97 -4.94
C LEU A 42 1.84 -6.39 -6.29
N ARG A 43 0.65 -6.97 -6.30
CA ARG A 43 -0.03 -7.34 -7.55
C ARG A 43 -0.32 -6.13 -8.43
N LEU A 44 -0.76 -5.02 -7.82
CA LEU A 44 -1.01 -3.79 -8.57
C LEU A 44 0.28 -3.24 -9.19
N TYR A 45 1.37 -3.22 -8.44
CA TYR A 45 2.67 -2.81 -8.98
C TYR A 45 3.09 -3.69 -10.16
N LYS A 46 2.97 -5.01 -10.01
CA LYS A 46 3.39 -5.94 -11.07
C LYS A 46 2.55 -5.80 -12.33
N SER A 47 1.32 -5.33 -12.23
CA SER A 47 0.46 -5.10 -13.40
C SER A 47 0.92 -3.90 -14.24
N GLU A 48 1.68 -2.97 -13.65
CA GLU A 48 2.06 -1.70 -14.27
C GLU A 48 3.56 -1.60 -14.57
N LEU A 49 4.39 -2.38 -13.91
CA LEU A 49 5.84 -2.23 -13.94
C LEU A 49 6.51 -3.46 -14.54
N SER A 50 7.63 -3.24 -15.26
CA SER A 50 8.52 -4.33 -15.65
C SER A 50 9.17 -4.94 -14.40
N THR A 51 9.70 -6.16 -14.52
CA THR A 51 10.35 -6.82 -13.38
C THR A 51 11.48 -5.99 -12.77
N PRO A 52 12.42 -5.38 -13.55
CA PRO A 52 13.43 -4.51 -12.95
C PRO A 52 12.86 -3.29 -12.24
N GLU A 53 11.86 -2.63 -12.82
CA GLU A 53 11.21 -1.48 -12.20
C GLU A 53 10.53 -1.85 -10.90
N PHE A 54 9.87 -3.01 -10.86
CA PHE A 54 9.22 -3.51 -9.67
C PHE A 54 10.21 -3.72 -8.53
N TYR A 55 11.34 -4.37 -8.80
CA TYR A 55 12.37 -4.57 -7.78
C TYR A 55 13.00 -3.27 -7.29
N GLN A 56 13.24 -2.33 -8.20
CA GLN A 56 13.75 -1.02 -7.81
C GLN A 56 12.78 -0.28 -6.90
N LEU A 57 11.49 -0.35 -7.20
CA LEU A 57 10.46 0.28 -6.38
C LEU A 57 10.38 -0.37 -5.00
N LEU A 58 10.48 -1.70 -4.91
CA LEU A 58 10.50 -2.40 -3.63
C LEU A 58 11.67 -1.96 -2.77
N ILE A 59 12.86 -1.91 -3.35
CA ILE A 59 14.07 -1.48 -2.63
C ILE A 59 13.90 -0.03 -2.16
N TYR A 60 13.43 0.85 -3.03
CA TYR A 60 13.18 2.25 -2.69
C TYR A 60 12.18 2.37 -1.53
N THR A 61 11.08 1.62 -1.60
CA THR A 61 10.04 1.66 -0.57
C THR A 61 10.58 1.18 0.78
N ILE A 62 11.36 0.10 0.80
CA ILE A 62 11.98 -0.41 2.02
C ILE A 62 12.94 0.61 2.60
N GLU A 63 13.81 1.20 1.76
CA GLU A 63 14.82 2.16 2.21
C GLU A 63 14.19 3.44 2.75
N THR A 64 13.13 3.96 2.12
CA THR A 64 12.47 5.18 2.59
C THR A 64 11.65 4.99 3.85
N ASN A 65 11.28 3.75 4.18
CA ASN A 65 10.44 3.44 5.35
C ASN A 65 11.19 2.73 6.48
N ARG A 66 12.50 2.54 6.35
CA ARG A 66 13.26 1.76 7.34
C ARG A 66 13.34 2.39 8.71
N TYR A 67 12.99 3.67 8.85
CA TYR A 67 13.02 4.38 10.12
C TYR A 67 11.63 4.59 10.73
N LEU A 68 10.62 3.94 10.20
CA LEU A 68 9.27 4.01 10.73
C LEU A 68 9.12 3.28 12.06
#